data_b9b0969290b889763178f57217247f0a
#
_entry.id   b9b0969290b889763178f57217247f0a
#
_cell.length_a   1.000
_cell.length_b   1.000
_cell.length_c   1.000
_cell.angle_alpha   90.00
_cell.angle_beta   90.00
_cell.angle_gamma   90.00
#
_symmetry.space_group_name_H-M   'P 1'
#
loop_
_entity.id
_entity.type
_entity.pdbx_description
1 polymer ?
#
loop_
_entity_poly.entity_id
_entity_poly.type
_entity_poly.pdbx_seq_one_letter_code
_entity_poly.pdbx_strand_id
1 'polypeptide(L)'
;INPIIHEKARVVLLVQEPLISLFKSSNLKCEIIGKSSKIPYHDYYAPMSSLPNILNTNETKIPHPVEFKMSSVRSNSALDLAVKQKNKPAIGIAWRGNPDHTNDKNRSIDLDVFLGNLDQNYEYISLQKELTKTEYKIISNQYGILDSSPLLVDMEQTANLCNQLDLIITVDTSIAHLCGSMKKPTWVLIPFVPDWRWQLERSDSPWYPSIKLFRQKEKQNWTDVFIAVNNHLKSLFPK
;
A
#
# COMPACT_ATOMS: atom_id res chain seq x y z
N ILE A 1 -15.97 -6.33 8.07
CA ILE A 1 -17.04 -6.92 7.19
C ILE A 1 -17.28 -8.39 7.53
N ASN A 2 -16.25 -9.22 7.70
CA ASN A 2 -16.43 -10.64 8.03
C ASN A 2 -17.44 -10.91 9.19
N PRO A 3 -17.40 -10.18 10.32
CA PRO A 3 -18.39 -10.39 11.37
C PRO A 3 -19.83 -10.16 10.92
N ILE A 4 -20.07 -9.22 9.99
CA ILE A 4 -21.42 -8.93 9.47
C ILE A 4 -21.89 -10.01 8.50
N ILE A 5 -20.99 -10.55 7.68
CA ILE A 5 -21.31 -11.60 6.69
C ILE A 5 -21.70 -12.92 7.36
N HIS A 6 -21.23 -13.18 8.56
CA HIS A 6 -21.58 -14.38 9.32
C HIS A 6 -22.97 -14.33 9.97
N GLU A 7 -23.52 -13.14 10.16
CA GLU A 7 -24.93 -12.98 10.50
C GLU A 7 -25.77 -13.33 9.23
N LYS A 8 -26.93 -13.94 9.40
CA LYS A 8 -27.78 -14.44 8.30
C LYS A 8 -28.31 -13.33 7.34
N ALA A 9 -27.53 -12.29 7.11
CA ALA A 9 -27.86 -11.13 6.29
C ALA A 9 -27.26 -11.27 4.89
N ARG A 10 -28.00 -10.86 3.86
CA ARG A 10 -27.44 -10.62 2.53
C ARG A 10 -26.67 -9.30 2.57
N VAL A 11 -25.36 -9.36 2.44
CA VAL A 11 -24.50 -8.18 2.47
C VAL A 11 -24.16 -7.74 1.05
N VAL A 12 -24.30 -6.45 0.79
CA VAL A 12 -23.83 -5.79 -0.43
C VAL A 12 -22.73 -4.81 -0.03
N LEU A 13 -21.55 -4.97 -0.60
CA LEU A 13 -20.41 -4.10 -0.37
C LEU A 13 -20.24 -3.14 -1.53
N LEU A 14 -20.49 -1.85 -1.28
CA LEU A 14 -20.27 -0.78 -2.24
C LEU A 14 -18.83 -0.28 -2.11
N VAL A 15 -18.04 -0.40 -3.19
CA VAL A 15 -16.64 -0.01 -3.22
C VAL A 15 -16.36 1.01 -4.34
N GLN A 16 -15.18 1.61 -4.29
CA GLN A 16 -14.67 2.42 -5.41
C GLN A 16 -14.35 1.50 -6.61
N GLU A 17 -14.53 1.99 -7.83
CA GLU A 17 -14.34 1.21 -9.06
C GLU A 17 -13.01 0.44 -9.11
N PRO A 18 -11.84 1.06 -8.79
CA PRO A 18 -10.56 0.35 -8.82
C PRO A 18 -10.42 -0.82 -7.83
N LEU A 19 -11.34 -0.94 -6.86
CA LEU A 19 -11.33 -1.98 -5.84
C LEU A 19 -12.22 -3.19 -6.19
N ILE A 20 -13.06 -3.09 -7.23
CA ILE A 20 -14.06 -4.13 -7.54
C ILE A 20 -13.39 -5.47 -7.84
N SER A 21 -12.41 -5.49 -8.74
CA SER A 21 -11.69 -6.72 -9.12
C SER A 21 -11.01 -7.36 -7.91
N LEU A 22 -10.29 -6.56 -7.12
CA LEU A 22 -9.62 -7.00 -5.91
C LEU A 22 -10.60 -7.65 -4.91
N PHE A 23 -11.73 -7.00 -4.60
CA PHE A 23 -12.70 -7.56 -3.66
C PHE A 23 -13.44 -8.76 -4.22
N LYS A 24 -13.68 -8.83 -5.53
CA LYS A 24 -14.25 -10.02 -6.20
C LYS A 24 -13.30 -11.22 -6.14
N SER A 25 -11.98 -10.99 -6.12
CA SER A 25 -10.99 -12.06 -5.94
C SER A 25 -10.86 -12.53 -4.48
N SER A 26 -11.51 -11.84 -3.54
CA SER A 26 -11.47 -12.20 -2.13
C SER A 26 -12.40 -13.38 -1.78
N ASN A 27 -12.23 -13.92 -0.59
CA ASN A 27 -13.11 -14.97 -0.03
C ASN A 27 -14.41 -14.41 0.60
N LEU A 28 -14.71 -13.12 0.40
CA LEU A 28 -15.91 -12.50 0.96
C LEU A 28 -17.18 -13.08 0.34
N LYS A 29 -18.08 -13.60 1.18
CA LYS A 29 -19.39 -14.09 0.75
C LYS A 29 -20.41 -12.95 0.71
N CYS A 30 -20.15 -11.93 -0.08
CA CYS A 30 -21.05 -10.79 -0.26
C CYS A 30 -21.06 -10.34 -1.73
N GLU A 31 -22.08 -9.61 -2.10
CA GLU A 31 -22.16 -8.98 -3.41
C GLU A 31 -21.27 -7.74 -3.44
N ILE A 32 -20.40 -7.60 -4.45
CA ILE A 32 -19.51 -6.45 -4.63
C ILE A 32 -20.02 -5.59 -5.77
N ILE A 33 -20.32 -4.34 -5.49
CA ILE A 33 -20.80 -3.36 -6.48
C ILE A 33 -19.92 -2.09 -6.46
N GLY A 34 -19.82 -1.43 -7.60
CA GLY A 34 -19.15 -0.15 -7.75
C GLY A 34 -20.09 1.04 -7.51
N LYS A 35 -19.53 2.24 -7.36
CA LYS A 35 -20.30 3.49 -7.16
C LYS A 35 -21.20 3.84 -8.35
N SER A 36 -20.84 3.40 -9.56
CA SER A 36 -21.64 3.58 -10.79
C SER A 36 -22.82 2.61 -10.88
N SER A 37 -22.85 1.57 -10.04
CA SER A 37 -23.90 0.55 -10.06
C SER A 37 -25.18 1.06 -9.38
N LYS A 38 -26.34 0.55 -9.84
CA LYS A 38 -27.60 0.77 -9.12
C LYS A 38 -27.54 0.03 -7.78
N ILE A 39 -27.72 0.77 -6.68
CA ILE A 39 -27.78 0.19 -5.34
C ILE A 39 -29.08 -0.60 -5.21
N PRO A 40 -29.06 -1.90 -4.85
CA PRO A 40 -30.26 -2.69 -4.65
C PRO A 40 -31.05 -2.21 -3.41
N TYR A 41 -32.31 -2.63 -3.32
CA TYR A 41 -33.11 -2.39 -2.10
C TYR A 41 -32.38 -2.99 -0.88
N HIS A 42 -32.40 -2.27 0.23
CA HIS A 42 -31.74 -2.65 1.48
C HIS A 42 -32.51 -2.11 2.68
N ASP A 43 -32.53 -2.87 3.76
CA ASP A 43 -33.16 -2.49 5.01
C ASP A 43 -32.30 -1.57 5.85
N TYR A 44 -30.97 -1.79 5.79
CA TYR A 44 -29.95 -1.04 6.56
C TYR A 44 -28.74 -0.73 5.71
N TYR A 45 -28.07 0.35 6.05
CA TYR A 45 -26.75 0.67 5.49
C TYR A 45 -25.82 1.19 6.59
N ALA A 46 -24.53 0.99 6.42
CA ALA A 46 -23.50 1.54 7.30
C ALA A 46 -22.30 2.01 6.49
N PRO A 47 -21.82 3.25 6.68
CA PRO A 47 -20.53 3.68 6.14
C PRO A 47 -19.40 2.79 6.67
N MET A 48 -18.43 2.45 5.81
CA MET A 48 -17.28 1.63 6.21
C MET A 48 -16.51 2.22 7.40
N SER A 49 -16.40 3.55 7.47
CA SER A 49 -15.77 4.26 8.58
C SER A 49 -16.50 4.13 9.92
N SER A 50 -17.78 3.77 9.91
CA SER A 50 -18.58 3.56 11.12
C SER A 50 -18.50 2.12 11.65
N LEU A 51 -18.04 1.17 10.84
CA LEU A 51 -17.97 -0.24 11.22
C LEU A 51 -17.13 -0.51 12.46
N PRO A 52 -15.95 0.12 12.67
CA PRO A 52 -15.19 -0.10 13.89
C PRO A 52 -15.98 0.20 15.16
N ASN A 53 -16.77 1.27 15.17
CA ASN A 53 -17.61 1.62 16.29
C ASN A 53 -18.79 0.65 16.45
N ILE A 54 -19.50 0.33 15.34
CA ILE A 54 -20.63 -0.60 15.35
C ILE A 54 -20.22 -1.99 15.85
N LEU A 55 -19.02 -2.44 15.50
CA LEU A 55 -18.48 -3.74 15.85
C LEU A 55 -17.64 -3.74 17.16
N ASN A 56 -17.64 -2.62 17.89
CA ASN A 56 -16.84 -2.44 19.10
C ASN A 56 -15.36 -2.83 18.89
N THR A 57 -14.82 -2.47 17.72
CA THR A 57 -13.42 -2.71 17.38
C THR A 57 -12.53 -1.77 18.20
N ASN A 58 -11.53 -2.34 18.85
CA ASN A 58 -10.49 -1.61 19.57
C ASN A 58 -9.12 -2.23 19.28
N GLU A 59 -8.05 -1.68 19.83
CA GLU A 59 -6.68 -2.10 19.56
C GLU A 59 -6.39 -3.60 19.84
N THR A 60 -7.15 -4.20 20.75
CA THR A 60 -7.00 -5.62 21.11
C THR A 60 -7.97 -6.55 20.37
N LYS A 61 -8.92 -5.98 19.63
CA LYS A 61 -9.99 -6.69 18.91
C LYS A 61 -10.10 -6.21 17.45
N ILE A 62 -8.98 -6.16 16.76
CA ILE A 62 -8.97 -5.84 15.33
C ILE A 62 -9.25 -7.12 14.54
N PRO A 63 -10.28 -7.15 13.68
CA PRO A 63 -10.56 -8.29 12.82
C PRO A 63 -9.39 -8.58 11.87
N HIS A 64 -9.16 -9.86 11.59
CA HIS A 64 -8.16 -10.26 10.61
C HIS A 64 -8.44 -9.62 9.24
N PRO A 65 -7.39 -9.24 8.50
CA PRO A 65 -7.52 -8.75 7.13
C PRO A 65 -8.25 -9.75 6.24
N VAL A 66 -8.93 -9.26 5.22
CA VAL A 66 -9.51 -10.08 4.16
C VAL A 66 -8.39 -10.74 3.37
N GLU A 67 -8.53 -12.04 3.10
CA GLU A 67 -7.60 -12.76 2.24
C GLU A 67 -7.99 -12.57 0.77
N PHE A 68 -7.04 -12.11 -0.04
CA PHE A 68 -7.19 -11.98 -1.47
C PHE A 68 -6.56 -13.18 -2.17
N LYS A 69 -7.29 -13.76 -3.13
CA LYS A 69 -6.72 -14.76 -4.03
C LYS A 69 -5.96 -14.02 -5.12
N MET A 70 -4.65 -14.07 -5.05
CA MET A 70 -3.83 -13.53 -6.13
C MET A 70 -4.07 -14.37 -7.38
N SER A 71 -4.59 -13.75 -8.43
CA SER A 71 -4.60 -14.37 -9.75
C SER A 71 -3.15 -14.52 -10.23
N SER A 72 -2.88 -15.59 -10.99
CA SER A 72 -1.60 -15.69 -11.68
C SER A 72 -1.45 -14.45 -12.56
N VAL A 73 -0.44 -13.64 -12.26
CA VAL A 73 -0.17 -12.39 -12.97
C VAL A 73 -0.22 -12.64 -14.46
N ARG A 74 -0.90 -11.77 -15.20
CA ARG A 74 -0.62 -11.65 -16.63
C ARG A 74 0.87 -11.35 -16.73
N SER A 75 1.65 -12.37 -17.08
CA SER A 75 3.09 -12.32 -17.17
C SER A 75 3.49 -11.11 -18.03
N ASN A 76 4.00 -10.06 -17.36
CA ASN A 76 4.69 -9.02 -18.08
C ASN A 76 6.16 -9.42 -18.12
N SER A 77 6.59 -9.92 -19.25
CA SER A 77 7.95 -10.44 -19.43
C SER A 77 9.06 -9.50 -18.94
N ALA A 78 8.87 -8.19 -19.04
CA ALA A 78 9.84 -7.19 -18.56
C ALA A 78 9.92 -7.16 -17.03
N LEU A 79 8.79 -7.23 -16.33
CA LEU A 79 8.77 -7.24 -14.87
C LEU A 79 9.23 -8.59 -14.32
N ASP A 80 8.77 -9.70 -14.92
CA ASP A 80 9.19 -11.06 -14.55
C ASP A 80 10.72 -11.22 -14.72
N LEU A 81 11.29 -10.62 -15.76
CA LEU A 81 12.74 -10.57 -15.97
C LEU A 81 13.41 -9.68 -14.92
N ALA A 82 12.85 -8.50 -14.62
CA ALA A 82 13.41 -7.60 -13.62
C ALA A 82 13.38 -8.20 -12.20
N VAL A 83 12.33 -8.95 -11.86
CA VAL A 83 12.17 -9.56 -10.53
C VAL A 83 12.87 -10.92 -10.43
N LYS A 84 12.87 -11.74 -11.49
CA LYS A 84 13.39 -13.13 -11.45
C LYS A 84 14.87 -13.28 -11.80
N GLN A 85 15.47 -12.35 -12.52
CA GLN A 85 16.86 -12.50 -12.99
C GLN A 85 17.91 -11.98 -12.01
N LYS A 86 17.54 -11.54 -10.81
CA LYS A 86 18.44 -10.78 -9.95
C LYS A 86 18.77 -11.52 -8.66
N ASN A 87 20.06 -11.62 -8.38
CA ASN A 87 20.61 -12.00 -7.07
C ASN A 87 20.40 -10.89 -6.01
N LYS A 88 19.49 -9.94 -6.26
CA LYS A 88 19.22 -8.79 -5.40
C LYS A 88 17.72 -8.71 -5.07
N PRO A 89 17.37 -8.26 -3.86
CA PRO A 89 15.98 -8.09 -3.47
C PRO A 89 15.29 -7.04 -4.35
N ALA A 90 14.07 -7.34 -4.76
CA ALA A 90 13.20 -6.44 -5.51
C ALA A 90 12.38 -5.58 -4.53
N ILE A 91 12.62 -4.28 -4.49
CA ILE A 91 12.01 -3.36 -3.54
C ILE A 91 11.05 -2.40 -4.28
N GLY A 92 9.77 -2.47 -3.96
CA GLY A 92 8.78 -1.52 -4.48
C GLY A 92 8.80 -0.21 -3.72
N ILE A 93 8.73 0.91 -4.44
CA ILE A 93 8.74 2.25 -3.82
C ILE A 93 7.57 3.11 -4.29
N ALA A 94 6.97 3.86 -3.33
CA ALA A 94 5.99 4.90 -3.63
C ALA A 94 6.22 6.11 -2.71
N TRP A 95 6.47 7.27 -3.29
CA TRP A 95 6.93 8.47 -2.55
C TRP A 95 5.86 9.52 -2.34
N ARG A 96 4.72 9.44 -3.04
CA ARG A 96 3.63 10.40 -2.88
C ARG A 96 2.25 9.76 -2.99
N GLY A 97 1.27 10.42 -2.37
CA GLY A 97 -0.13 10.05 -2.42
C GLY A 97 -0.92 10.78 -3.51
N ASN A 98 -2.25 10.81 -3.35
CA ASN A 98 -3.11 11.63 -4.18
C ASN A 98 -2.97 13.10 -3.77
N PRO A 99 -2.61 14.02 -4.69
CA PRO A 99 -2.45 15.45 -4.40
C PRO A 99 -3.74 16.14 -3.93
N ASP A 100 -4.92 15.60 -4.27
CA ASP A 100 -6.21 16.12 -3.82
C ASP A 100 -6.51 15.81 -2.35
N HIS A 101 -5.69 14.99 -1.71
CA HIS A 101 -5.87 14.66 -0.29
C HIS A 101 -5.39 15.82 0.59
N THR A 102 -6.22 16.26 1.52
CA THR A 102 -5.97 17.45 2.37
C THR A 102 -4.64 17.43 3.11
N ASN A 103 -4.13 16.24 3.48
CA ASN A 103 -2.86 16.06 4.18
C ASN A 103 -1.71 15.61 3.25
N ASP A 104 -1.88 15.68 1.94
CA ASP A 104 -0.88 15.11 1.01
C ASP A 104 0.48 15.78 1.13
N LYS A 105 0.52 17.10 1.24
CA LYS A 105 1.75 17.89 1.41
C LYS A 105 2.60 17.52 2.63
N ASN A 106 2.01 16.89 3.64
CA ASN A 106 2.74 16.48 4.84
C ASN A 106 3.27 15.04 4.75
N ARG A 107 2.59 14.17 3.99
CA ARG A 107 2.94 12.74 3.88
C ARG A 107 3.71 12.39 2.61
N SER A 108 3.54 13.16 1.54
CA SER A 108 4.28 12.97 0.29
C SER A 108 5.69 13.53 0.43
N ILE A 109 6.65 12.86 -0.20
CA ILE A 109 8.06 13.21 -0.20
C ILE A 109 8.45 13.58 -1.62
N ASP A 110 9.19 14.65 -1.77
CA ASP A 110 9.75 15.02 -3.07
C ASP A 110 10.64 13.89 -3.60
N LEU A 111 10.54 13.60 -4.90
CA LEU A 111 11.24 12.47 -5.51
C LEU A 111 12.77 12.56 -5.34
N ASP A 112 13.33 13.75 -5.49
CA ASP A 112 14.78 13.95 -5.35
C ASP A 112 15.22 13.71 -3.91
N VAL A 113 14.41 14.13 -2.93
CA VAL A 113 14.63 13.86 -1.51
C VAL A 113 14.49 12.36 -1.23
N PHE A 114 13.46 11.72 -1.77
CA PHE A 114 13.20 10.29 -1.56
C PHE A 114 14.36 9.44 -2.11
N LEU A 115 14.69 9.60 -3.39
CA LEU A 115 15.72 8.80 -4.05
C LEU A 115 17.14 9.19 -3.61
N GLY A 116 17.40 10.48 -3.37
CA GLY A 116 18.71 10.95 -2.93
C GLY A 116 19.12 10.44 -1.54
N ASN A 117 18.15 10.01 -0.73
CA ASN A 117 18.42 9.48 0.61
C ASN A 117 18.32 7.95 0.71
N LEU A 118 17.83 7.24 -0.31
CA LEU A 118 17.85 5.77 -0.33
C LEU A 118 19.22 5.21 -0.68
N ASP A 119 19.58 4.07 -0.09
CA ASP A 119 20.81 3.34 -0.41
C ASP A 119 20.73 2.79 -1.84
N GLN A 120 21.56 3.31 -2.74
CA GLN A 120 21.59 2.98 -4.18
C GLN A 120 22.13 1.57 -4.49
N ASN A 121 22.49 0.79 -3.49
CA ASN A 121 22.98 -0.60 -3.68
C ASN A 121 21.82 -1.60 -3.90
N TYR A 122 20.59 -1.19 -3.75
CA TYR A 122 19.40 -2.03 -3.95
C TYR A 122 18.70 -1.68 -5.27
N GLU A 123 17.85 -2.58 -5.72
CA GLU A 123 17.08 -2.37 -6.93
C GLU A 123 15.65 -1.99 -6.58
N TYR A 124 15.22 -0.87 -7.14
CA TYR A 124 13.91 -0.31 -6.86
C TYR A 124 12.99 -0.41 -8.06
N ILE A 125 11.71 -0.62 -7.79
CA ILE A 125 10.61 -0.66 -8.77
C ILE A 125 9.60 0.40 -8.35
N SER A 126 9.29 1.33 -9.23
CA SER A 126 8.31 2.38 -8.96
C SER A 126 6.90 1.81 -8.91
N LEU A 127 6.21 1.99 -7.79
CA LEU A 127 4.78 1.71 -7.61
C LEU A 127 3.94 2.99 -7.71
N GLN A 128 4.51 4.07 -8.21
CA GLN A 128 3.81 5.34 -8.39
C GLN A 128 2.94 5.26 -9.65
N LYS A 129 1.60 5.29 -9.47
CA LYS A 129 0.65 5.14 -10.58
C LYS A 129 0.74 6.27 -11.59
N GLU A 130 0.83 7.50 -11.09
CA GLU A 130 0.89 8.69 -11.93
C GLU A 130 2.28 9.31 -11.82
N LEU A 131 2.98 9.38 -12.93
CA LEU A 131 4.29 10.01 -13.04
C LEU A 131 4.18 11.25 -13.91
N THR A 132 4.75 12.34 -13.46
CA THR A 132 5.04 13.48 -14.33
C THR A 132 6.14 13.13 -15.32
N LYS A 133 6.23 13.87 -16.42
CA LYS A 133 7.33 13.69 -17.40
C LYS A 133 8.72 13.86 -16.77
N THR A 134 8.82 14.74 -15.78
CA THR A 134 10.06 14.98 -15.03
C THR A 134 10.41 13.79 -14.14
N GLU A 135 9.46 13.29 -13.33
CA GLU A 135 9.65 12.12 -12.48
C GLU A 135 10.06 10.89 -13.32
N TYR A 136 9.36 10.65 -14.44
CA TYR A 136 9.72 9.55 -15.34
C TYR A 136 11.18 9.62 -15.81
N LYS A 137 11.66 10.82 -16.22
CA LYS A 137 13.06 11.00 -16.63
C LYS A 137 14.02 10.76 -15.48
N ILE A 138 13.70 11.22 -14.28
CA ILE A 138 14.53 11.02 -13.09
C ILE A 138 14.66 9.53 -12.79
N ILE A 139 13.53 8.82 -12.61
CA ILE A 139 13.57 7.41 -12.24
C ILE A 139 14.24 6.54 -13.29
N SER A 140 13.94 6.77 -14.59
CA SER A 140 14.44 5.92 -15.69
C SER A 140 15.89 6.22 -16.05
N ASN A 141 16.24 7.50 -16.20
CA ASN A 141 17.54 7.90 -16.78
C ASN A 141 18.62 8.11 -15.71
N GLN A 142 18.24 8.60 -14.52
CA GLN A 142 19.18 8.89 -13.46
C GLN A 142 19.42 7.69 -12.53
N TYR A 143 18.34 6.99 -12.17
CA TYR A 143 18.39 5.92 -11.17
C TYR A 143 18.18 4.51 -11.74
N GLY A 144 17.81 4.39 -13.01
CA GLY A 144 17.55 3.08 -13.63
C GLY A 144 16.40 2.31 -12.99
N ILE A 145 15.45 3.02 -12.35
CA ILE A 145 14.31 2.43 -11.66
C ILE A 145 13.26 2.02 -12.70
N LEU A 146 12.77 0.80 -12.60
CA LEU A 146 11.73 0.28 -13.46
C LEU A 146 10.41 1.01 -13.18
N ASP A 147 9.82 1.62 -14.21
CA ASP A 147 8.48 2.19 -14.16
C ASP A 147 7.43 1.08 -14.34
N SER A 148 6.64 0.84 -13.31
CA SER A 148 5.52 -0.10 -13.37
C SER A 148 4.16 0.58 -13.53
N SER A 149 4.10 1.89 -13.70
CA SER A 149 2.82 2.63 -13.79
C SER A 149 1.85 2.09 -14.84
N PRO A 150 2.27 1.58 -16.01
CA PRO A 150 1.35 0.97 -16.97
C PRO A 150 0.68 -0.32 -16.48
N LEU A 151 1.24 -0.96 -15.44
CA LEU A 151 0.71 -2.19 -14.84
C LEU A 151 -0.26 -1.91 -13.70
N LEU A 152 -0.25 -0.70 -13.14
CA LEU A 152 -1.09 -0.29 -12.00
C LEU A 152 -2.50 0.13 -12.45
N VAL A 153 -3.14 -0.67 -13.27
CA VAL A 153 -4.45 -0.36 -13.88
C VAL A 153 -5.55 -0.29 -12.82
N ASP A 154 -5.58 -1.28 -11.93
CA ASP A 154 -6.50 -1.36 -10.79
C ASP A 154 -5.79 -1.92 -9.55
N MET A 155 -6.53 -2.06 -8.45
CA MET A 155 -5.94 -2.52 -7.19
C MET A 155 -5.62 -4.02 -7.18
N GLU A 156 -6.28 -4.83 -8.01
CA GLU A 156 -5.93 -6.24 -8.17
C GLU A 156 -4.58 -6.40 -8.89
N GLN A 157 -4.37 -5.67 -9.99
CA GLN A 157 -3.10 -5.67 -10.70
C GLN A 157 -1.97 -5.11 -9.83
N THR A 158 -2.26 -4.06 -9.06
CA THR A 158 -1.32 -3.50 -8.08
C THR A 158 -0.97 -4.54 -7.01
N ALA A 159 -1.96 -5.27 -6.48
CA ALA A 159 -1.74 -6.35 -5.51
C ALA A 159 -0.87 -7.48 -6.08
N ASN A 160 -1.17 -7.91 -7.29
CA ASN A 160 -0.40 -8.94 -7.98
C ASN A 160 1.07 -8.53 -8.18
N LEU A 161 1.32 -7.28 -8.55
CA LEU A 161 2.67 -6.74 -8.65
C LEU A 161 3.36 -6.71 -7.29
N CYS A 162 2.74 -6.09 -6.28
CA CYS A 162 3.31 -6.03 -4.93
C CYS A 162 3.61 -7.42 -4.35
N ASN A 163 2.82 -8.43 -4.69
CA ASN A 163 3.04 -9.80 -4.23
C ASN A 163 4.35 -10.41 -4.73
N GLN A 164 4.88 -9.97 -5.86
CA GLN A 164 6.14 -10.45 -6.44
C GLN A 164 7.38 -9.79 -5.82
N LEU A 165 7.24 -8.68 -5.13
CA LEU A 165 8.34 -7.91 -4.56
C LEU A 165 8.71 -8.45 -3.18
N ASP A 166 9.95 -8.27 -2.75
CA ASP A 166 10.46 -8.73 -1.45
C ASP A 166 10.07 -7.77 -0.33
N LEU A 167 10.08 -6.48 -0.62
CA LEU A 167 9.78 -5.40 0.32
C LEU A 167 9.09 -4.25 -0.39
N ILE A 168 8.19 -3.57 0.32
CA ILE A 168 7.59 -2.30 -0.13
C ILE A 168 8.03 -1.18 0.81
N ILE A 169 8.50 -0.07 0.26
CA ILE A 169 8.79 1.18 0.99
C ILE A 169 7.88 2.26 0.43
N THR A 170 6.97 2.75 1.24
CA THR A 170 5.95 3.70 0.78
C THR A 170 5.67 4.77 1.83
N VAL A 171 5.23 5.94 1.40
CA VAL A 171 4.57 6.88 2.30
C VAL A 171 3.15 6.38 2.63
N ASP A 172 2.45 7.06 3.52
CA ASP A 172 1.06 6.73 3.90
C ASP A 172 0.10 6.86 2.73
N THR A 173 -0.08 5.77 1.98
CA THR A 173 -0.92 5.70 0.78
C THR A 173 -1.75 4.41 0.75
N SER A 174 -2.61 4.28 -0.27
CA SER A 174 -3.37 3.04 -0.54
C SER A 174 -2.46 1.80 -0.69
N ILE A 175 -1.23 1.97 -1.17
CA ILE A 175 -0.23 0.90 -1.28
C ILE A 175 0.09 0.31 0.11
N ALA A 176 0.28 1.16 1.14
CA ALA A 176 0.54 0.70 2.50
C ALA A 176 -0.59 -0.20 3.01
N HIS A 177 -1.84 0.23 2.84
CA HIS A 177 -3.02 -0.53 3.27
C HIS A 177 -3.23 -1.82 2.48
N LEU A 178 -3.02 -1.77 1.16
CA LEU A 178 -3.09 -2.95 0.31
C LEU A 178 -2.06 -4.00 0.74
N CYS A 179 -0.80 -3.62 0.81
CA CYS A 179 0.30 -4.51 1.15
C CYS A 179 0.18 -5.05 2.59
N GLY A 180 -0.23 -4.20 3.54
CA GLY A 180 -0.51 -4.62 4.90
C GLY A 180 -1.63 -5.66 4.98
N SER A 181 -2.72 -5.48 4.23
CA SER A 181 -3.83 -6.45 4.13
C SER A 181 -3.39 -7.79 3.54
N MET A 182 -2.41 -7.77 2.63
CA MET A 182 -1.82 -8.95 2.01
C MET A 182 -0.74 -9.61 2.88
N LYS A 183 -0.46 -9.09 4.06
CA LYS A 183 0.66 -9.51 4.93
C LYS A 183 2.03 -9.39 4.25
N LYS A 184 2.17 -8.50 3.27
CA LYS A 184 3.41 -8.23 2.56
C LYS A 184 4.35 -7.40 3.44
N PRO A 185 5.64 -7.74 3.56
CA PRO A 185 6.61 -6.89 4.24
C PRO A 185 6.56 -5.47 3.68
N THR A 186 6.21 -4.51 4.53
CA THR A 186 6.00 -3.13 4.10
C THR A 186 6.53 -2.15 5.14
N TRP A 187 7.32 -1.20 4.69
CA TRP A 187 7.82 -0.11 5.49
C TRP A 187 7.09 1.16 5.10
N VAL A 188 6.46 1.81 6.08
CA VAL A 188 5.70 3.02 5.85
C VAL A 188 6.42 4.20 6.48
N LEU A 189 6.71 5.19 5.65
CA LEU A 189 7.32 6.45 6.05
C LEU A 189 6.22 7.38 6.54
N ILE A 190 6.25 7.69 7.84
CA ILE A 190 5.15 8.36 8.54
C ILE A 190 5.54 9.82 8.82
N PRO A 191 4.70 10.79 8.42
CA PRO A 191 4.92 12.19 8.73
C PRO A 191 4.85 12.47 10.24
N PHE A 192 5.34 13.62 10.67
CA PHE A 192 5.33 14.06 12.07
C PHE A 192 3.92 14.03 12.69
N VAL A 193 2.90 14.41 11.91
CA VAL A 193 1.49 14.27 12.29
C VAL A 193 0.88 13.16 11.44
N PRO A 194 0.76 11.93 11.98
CA PRO A 194 0.28 10.77 11.24
C PRO A 194 -1.24 10.75 11.09
N ASP A 195 -1.75 9.92 10.20
CA ASP A 195 -3.14 9.46 10.28
C ASP A 195 -3.35 8.62 11.55
N TRP A 196 -4.53 8.69 12.12
CA TRP A 196 -4.89 8.03 13.39
C TRP A 196 -4.62 6.52 13.38
N ARG A 197 -4.68 5.88 12.24
CA ARG A 197 -4.44 4.43 12.10
C ARG A 197 -3.03 4.03 12.49
N TRP A 198 -2.08 4.92 12.28
CA TRP A 198 -0.67 4.70 12.59
C TRP A 198 -0.29 5.04 14.02
N GLN A 199 -1.18 5.68 14.80
CA GLN A 199 -0.92 6.14 16.16
C GLN A 199 0.33 7.06 16.27
N LEU A 200 0.81 7.36 17.48
CA LEU A 200 1.87 8.37 17.64
C LEU A 200 3.26 7.76 17.87
N GLU A 201 3.37 6.69 18.66
CA GLU A 201 4.68 6.26 19.20
C GLU A 201 5.15 4.89 18.70
N ARG A 202 4.27 4.12 18.09
CA ARG A 202 4.58 2.74 17.65
C ARG A 202 5.49 2.70 16.43
N SER A 203 6.33 1.67 16.38
CA SER A 203 7.09 1.28 15.18
C SER A 203 6.45 0.13 14.39
N ASP A 204 5.36 -0.45 14.90
CA ASP A 204 4.53 -1.48 14.27
C ASP A 204 3.11 -0.96 14.02
N SER A 205 2.26 -1.78 13.40
CA SER A 205 0.85 -1.46 13.18
C SER A 205 -0.05 -2.53 13.80
N PRO A 206 -1.04 -2.14 14.63
CA PRO A 206 -2.02 -3.10 15.14
C PRO A 206 -2.96 -3.61 14.04
N TRP A 207 -3.10 -2.87 12.93
CA TRP A 207 -3.93 -3.24 11.79
C TRP A 207 -3.25 -4.24 10.86
N TYR A 208 -1.92 -4.16 10.76
CA TYR A 208 -1.13 -4.89 9.76
C TYR A 208 0.19 -5.37 10.37
N PRO A 209 0.25 -6.61 10.87
CA PRO A 209 1.46 -7.13 11.54
C PRO A 209 2.72 -7.16 10.66
N SER A 210 2.57 -7.11 9.34
CA SER A 210 3.68 -7.08 8.37
C SER A 210 4.23 -5.67 8.11
N ILE A 211 3.62 -4.63 8.70
CA ILE A 211 4.05 -3.25 8.51
C ILE A 211 5.02 -2.82 9.60
N LYS A 212 6.09 -2.16 9.19
CA LYS A 212 7.00 -1.41 10.04
C LYS A 212 6.89 0.08 9.74
N LEU A 213 6.85 0.90 10.79
CA LEU A 213 6.67 2.34 10.68
C LEU A 213 7.99 3.07 10.95
N PHE A 214 8.35 3.97 10.04
CA PHE A 214 9.49 4.87 10.16
C PHE A 214 8.97 6.30 10.27
N ARG A 215 9.14 6.94 11.43
CA ARG A 215 8.47 8.20 11.76
C ARG A 215 9.39 9.38 11.71
N GLN A 216 8.90 10.50 11.18
CA GLN A 216 9.55 11.78 11.38
C GLN A 216 9.57 12.14 12.87
N LYS A 217 10.72 12.58 13.36
CA LYS A 217 10.87 13.17 14.70
C LYS A 217 10.59 14.67 14.70
N GLU A 218 10.78 15.32 13.56
CA GLU A 218 10.56 16.73 13.34
C GLU A 218 9.78 16.94 12.05
N LYS A 219 8.91 17.96 12.04
CA LYS A 219 8.07 18.27 10.89
C LYS A 219 8.91 18.53 9.63
N GLN A 220 8.57 17.84 8.54
CA GLN A 220 9.22 17.94 7.23
C GLN A 220 10.72 17.52 7.20
N ASN A 221 11.23 16.94 8.26
CA ASN A 221 12.58 16.38 8.28
C ASN A 221 12.53 14.87 8.06
N TRP A 222 12.94 14.41 6.87
CA TRP A 222 12.98 13.01 6.51
C TRP A 222 14.36 12.35 6.70
N THR A 223 15.39 13.11 7.05
CA THR A 223 16.78 12.64 7.14
C THR A 223 16.92 11.44 8.09
N ASP A 224 16.44 11.57 9.34
CA ASP A 224 16.50 10.49 10.33
C ASP A 224 15.69 9.26 9.90
N VAL A 225 14.58 9.48 9.19
CA VAL A 225 13.74 8.41 8.65
C VAL A 225 14.55 7.57 7.64
N PHE A 226 15.21 8.21 6.68
CA PHE A 226 16.02 7.50 5.69
C PHE A 226 17.28 6.86 6.27
N ILE A 227 17.92 7.48 7.27
CA ILE A 227 19.01 6.83 8.01
C ILE A 227 18.53 5.51 8.63
N ALA A 228 17.38 5.53 9.29
CA ALA A 228 16.80 4.34 9.90
C ALA A 228 16.40 3.29 8.83
N VAL A 229 15.79 3.70 7.73
CA VAL A 229 15.43 2.83 6.59
C VAL A 229 16.68 2.13 6.05
N ASN A 230 17.73 2.88 5.73
CA ASN A 230 18.97 2.34 5.16
C ASN A 230 19.68 1.36 6.11
N ASN A 231 19.69 1.65 7.41
CA ASN A 231 20.25 0.73 8.41
C ASN A 231 19.46 -0.58 8.47
N HIS A 232 18.13 -0.51 8.37
CA HIS A 232 17.28 -1.71 8.33
C HIS A 232 17.42 -2.48 7.01
N LEU A 233 17.59 -1.80 5.86
CA LEU A 233 17.88 -2.45 4.57
C LEU A 233 19.15 -3.29 4.65
N LYS A 234 20.24 -2.72 5.19
CA LYS A 234 21.52 -3.42 5.38
C LYS A 234 21.39 -4.63 6.31
N SER A 235 20.53 -4.54 7.33
CA SER A 235 20.27 -5.67 8.25
C SER A 235 19.40 -6.75 7.63
N LEU A 236 18.41 -6.37 6.83
CA LEU A 236 17.46 -7.31 6.22
C LEU A 236 18.07 -8.03 4.99
N PHE A 237 18.87 -7.31 4.23
CA PHE A 237 19.52 -7.77 3.00
C PHE A 237 21.03 -7.50 3.09
N PRO A 238 21.77 -8.29 3.89
CA PRO A 238 23.22 -8.17 3.97
C PRO A 238 23.85 -8.46 2.62
N LYS A 239 24.97 -7.77 2.32
CA LYS A 239 25.75 -7.95 1.09
C LYS A 239 26.59 -9.22 1.15
#